data_2ba5fa70c631d4aecfd7343caeaf36ec
#
_entry.id   2ba5fa70c631d4aecfd7343caeaf36ec
#
_cell.length_a   1.000
_cell.length_b   1.000
_cell.length_c   1.000
_cell.angle_alpha   90.00
_cell.angle_beta   90.00
_cell.angle_gamma   90.00
#
_symmetry.space_group_name_H-M   'P 1'
#
loop_
_entity.id
_entity.type
_entity.pdbx_description
1 polymer ?
#
loop_
_entity_poly.entity_id
_entity_poly.type
_entity_poly.pdbx_seq_one_letter_code
_entity_poly.pdbx_strand_id
1 'polypeptide(L)'
;MTEKQKMLMGILYNAEDQALIEERNHAKSLTRQFNEHWEDKGRRNYLIGQIFGSLGKNVHLEAPIYLDYGYRTTIGSDFFSNFNLTILDGGGVEIGDHVFIGPNVGIYTANHPADVKRREKGYEWALPVKIGDKVWI
;
A
#
# COMPACT_ATOMS: atom_id res chain seq x y z
N MET A 1 -13.35 4.56 -20.13
CA MET A 1 -12.31 4.48 -19.08
C MET A 1 -12.76 3.50 -18.00
N THR A 2 -11.90 2.55 -17.66
CA THR A 2 -12.17 1.62 -16.54
C THR A 2 -12.06 2.33 -15.19
N GLU A 3 -12.66 1.75 -14.16
CA GLU A 3 -12.54 2.31 -12.80
C GLU A 3 -11.09 2.30 -12.33
N LYS A 4 -10.32 1.26 -12.71
CA LYS A 4 -8.87 1.23 -12.46
C LYS A 4 -8.13 2.39 -13.13
N GLN A 5 -8.44 2.69 -14.38
CA GLN A 5 -7.81 3.83 -15.06
C GLN A 5 -8.14 5.15 -14.37
N LYS A 6 -9.38 5.33 -13.90
CA LYS A 6 -9.79 6.50 -13.13
C LYS A 6 -9.00 6.61 -11.82
N MET A 7 -8.87 5.50 -11.08
CA MET A 7 -8.07 5.45 -9.86
C MET A 7 -6.61 5.88 -10.12
N LEU A 8 -6.00 5.35 -11.18
CA LEU A 8 -4.61 5.67 -11.54
C LEU A 8 -4.43 7.14 -11.95
N MET A 9 -5.48 7.77 -12.44
CA MET A 9 -5.47 9.19 -12.86
C MET A 9 -5.83 10.16 -11.74
N GLY A 10 -6.15 9.68 -10.55
CA GLY A 10 -6.53 10.53 -9.42
C GLY A 10 -7.91 11.16 -9.53
N ILE A 11 -8.78 10.62 -10.37
CA ILE A 11 -10.18 11.10 -10.51
C ILE A 11 -11.14 10.15 -9.80
N LEU A 12 -12.36 10.60 -9.59
CA LEU A 12 -13.39 9.83 -8.89
C LEU A 12 -13.63 8.48 -9.57
N TYR A 13 -13.57 7.40 -8.80
CA TYR A 13 -13.77 6.02 -9.28
C TYR A 13 -14.63 5.25 -8.28
N ASN A 14 -15.20 4.13 -8.73
CA ASN A 14 -15.96 3.24 -7.88
C ASN A 14 -15.04 2.13 -7.36
N ALA A 15 -14.75 2.14 -6.06
CA ALA A 15 -13.89 1.15 -5.41
C ALA A 15 -14.51 -0.25 -5.35
N GLU A 16 -15.84 -0.37 -5.55
CA GLU A 16 -16.56 -1.64 -5.58
C GLU A 16 -16.48 -2.32 -6.95
N ASP A 17 -15.74 -1.77 -7.90
CA ASP A 17 -15.48 -2.41 -9.19
C ASP A 17 -14.80 -3.77 -8.99
N GLN A 18 -15.27 -4.78 -9.70
CA GLN A 18 -14.84 -6.17 -9.50
C GLN A 18 -13.33 -6.36 -9.68
N ALA A 19 -12.73 -5.72 -10.71
CA ALA A 19 -11.30 -5.82 -10.95
C ALA A 19 -10.48 -5.24 -9.78
N LEU A 20 -10.92 -4.13 -9.20
CA LEU A 20 -10.27 -3.52 -8.05
C LEU A 20 -10.42 -4.36 -6.78
N ILE A 21 -11.59 -4.96 -6.56
CA ILE A 21 -11.80 -5.90 -5.45
C ILE A 21 -10.84 -7.09 -5.58
N GLU A 22 -10.70 -7.66 -6.75
CA GLU A 22 -9.81 -8.79 -7.00
C GLU A 22 -8.34 -8.44 -6.72
N GLU A 23 -7.89 -7.26 -7.14
CA GLU A 23 -6.53 -6.78 -6.84
C GLU A 23 -6.31 -6.61 -5.33
N ARG A 24 -7.27 -6.00 -4.62
CA ARG A 24 -7.16 -5.89 -3.16
C ARG A 24 -7.16 -7.24 -2.45
N ASN A 25 -7.98 -8.17 -2.91
CA ASN A 25 -8.01 -9.54 -2.35
C ASN A 25 -6.69 -10.27 -2.60
N HIS A 26 -6.08 -10.08 -3.75
CA HIS A 26 -4.76 -10.62 -4.05
C HIS A 26 -3.70 -10.07 -3.08
N ALA A 27 -3.69 -8.76 -2.88
CA ALA A 27 -2.79 -8.11 -1.91
C ALA A 27 -3.01 -8.61 -0.49
N LYS A 28 -4.27 -8.78 -0.06
CA LYS A 28 -4.60 -9.34 1.25
C LYS A 28 -4.09 -10.76 1.42
N SER A 29 -4.19 -11.60 0.40
CA SER A 29 -3.68 -12.97 0.43
C SER A 29 -2.16 -13.00 0.63
N LEU A 30 -1.42 -12.19 -0.10
CA LEU A 30 0.03 -12.09 0.04
C LEU A 30 0.44 -11.51 1.39
N THR A 31 -0.22 -10.46 1.85
CA THR A 31 0.04 -9.85 3.16
C THR A 31 -0.23 -10.82 4.30
N ARG A 32 -1.30 -11.60 4.22
CA ARG A 32 -1.58 -12.63 5.21
C ARG A 32 -0.45 -13.65 5.27
N GLN A 33 0.03 -14.13 4.14
CA GLN A 33 1.17 -15.06 4.09
C GLN A 33 2.42 -14.43 4.73
N PHE A 34 2.71 -13.18 4.43
CA PHE A 34 3.82 -12.46 5.05
C PHE A 34 3.66 -12.39 6.58
N ASN A 35 2.48 -12.01 7.05
CA ASN A 35 2.21 -11.84 8.48
C ASN A 35 2.26 -13.17 9.24
N GLU A 36 1.86 -14.28 8.62
CA GLU A 36 1.89 -15.62 9.22
C GLU A 36 3.28 -16.26 9.21
N HIS A 37 4.17 -15.86 8.29
CA HIS A 37 5.49 -16.48 8.08
C HIS A 37 6.65 -15.52 8.37
N TRP A 38 6.46 -14.60 9.27
CA TRP A 38 7.46 -13.58 9.60
C TRP A 38 8.78 -14.15 10.10
N GLU A 39 8.80 -15.36 10.67
CA GLU A 39 9.99 -16.04 11.19
C GLU A 39 10.92 -16.53 10.07
N ASP A 40 10.36 -16.86 8.91
CA ASP A 40 11.11 -17.36 7.76
C ASP A 40 11.60 -16.18 6.91
N LYS A 41 12.88 -15.83 7.11
CA LYS A 41 13.49 -14.68 6.43
C LYS A 41 13.46 -14.80 4.90
N GLY A 42 13.75 -15.98 4.36
CA GLY A 42 13.76 -16.19 2.91
C GLY A 42 12.38 -16.02 2.31
N ARG A 43 11.36 -16.63 2.94
CA ARG A 43 9.99 -16.50 2.50
C ARG A 43 9.46 -15.08 2.64
N ARG A 44 9.78 -14.43 3.74
CA ARG A 44 9.43 -13.02 3.98
C ARG A 44 9.98 -12.11 2.89
N ASN A 45 11.27 -12.24 2.55
CA ASN A 45 11.90 -11.46 1.50
C ASN A 45 11.30 -11.73 0.12
N TYR A 46 10.99 -13.00 -0.19
CA TYR A 46 10.28 -13.35 -1.41
C TYR A 46 8.91 -12.68 -1.48
N LEU A 47 8.13 -12.73 -0.40
CA LEU A 47 6.77 -12.20 -0.36
C LEU A 47 6.75 -10.68 -0.52
N ILE A 48 7.64 -9.93 0.11
CA ILE A 48 7.68 -8.47 -0.07
C ILE A 48 8.03 -8.09 -1.52
N GLY A 49 8.83 -8.88 -2.20
CA GLY A 49 9.09 -8.72 -3.63
C GLY A 49 7.85 -8.95 -4.50
N GLN A 50 6.94 -9.81 -4.06
CA GLN A 50 5.65 -10.05 -4.75
C GLN A 50 4.60 -9.02 -4.41
N ILE A 51 4.66 -8.44 -3.22
CA ILE A 51 3.66 -7.47 -2.72
C ILE A 51 3.88 -6.07 -3.31
N PHE A 52 5.11 -5.56 -3.21
CA PHE A 52 5.41 -4.16 -3.57
C PHE A 52 5.74 -3.99 -5.04
N GLY A 53 5.46 -2.80 -5.57
CA GLY A 53 5.74 -2.46 -6.98
C GLY A 53 7.24 -2.44 -7.30
N SER A 54 8.05 -1.91 -6.39
CA SER A 54 9.50 -2.04 -6.46
C SER A 54 10.12 -1.91 -5.07
N LEU A 55 11.29 -2.52 -4.90
CA LEU A 55 12.05 -2.48 -3.66
C LEU A 55 13.52 -2.15 -3.96
N GLY A 56 14.12 -1.31 -3.14
CA GLY A 56 15.57 -1.15 -3.07
C GLY A 56 16.24 -2.31 -2.34
N LYS A 57 17.46 -2.10 -1.89
CA LYS A 57 18.24 -3.06 -1.11
C LYS A 57 17.99 -2.84 0.39
N ASN A 58 18.15 -3.89 1.20
CA ASN A 58 18.02 -3.85 2.65
C ASN A 58 16.65 -3.27 3.10
N VAL A 59 15.58 -3.86 2.59
CA VAL A 59 14.22 -3.49 2.99
C VAL A 59 13.75 -4.45 4.07
N HIS A 60 13.41 -3.91 5.23
CA HIS A 60 12.90 -4.68 6.36
C HIS A 60 11.56 -4.13 6.84
N LEU A 61 10.58 -5.01 6.92
CA LEU A 61 9.27 -4.70 7.51
C LEU A 61 8.99 -5.69 8.63
N GLU A 62 8.67 -5.16 9.82
CA GLU A 62 8.13 -5.97 10.90
C GLU A 62 6.66 -6.31 10.61
N ALA A 63 6.29 -7.56 10.82
CA ALA A 63 4.90 -7.99 10.75
C ALA A 63 4.14 -7.51 12.00
N PRO A 64 2.82 -7.29 11.91
CA PRO A 64 2.02 -7.37 10.70
C PRO A 64 2.06 -6.10 9.84
N ILE A 65 1.78 -6.27 8.54
CA ILE A 65 1.57 -5.17 7.59
C ILE A 65 0.20 -5.29 6.94
N TYR A 66 -0.36 -4.18 6.48
CA TYR A 66 -1.66 -4.15 5.80
C TYR A 66 -1.61 -3.20 4.61
N LEU A 67 -2.13 -3.64 3.46
CA LEU A 67 -2.06 -2.90 2.21
C LEU A 67 -3.37 -3.01 1.44
N ASP A 68 -3.73 -1.98 0.67
CA ASP A 68 -4.83 -2.08 -0.28
C ASP A 68 -4.40 -2.87 -1.53
N TYR A 69 -3.40 -2.37 -2.24
CA TYR A 69 -2.96 -2.97 -3.52
C TYR A 69 -1.54 -3.52 -3.46
N GLY A 70 -0.64 -2.88 -2.73
CA GLY A 70 0.76 -3.25 -2.62
C GLY A 70 1.59 -2.83 -3.82
N TYR A 71 1.18 -3.19 -5.03
CA TYR A 71 1.93 -2.87 -6.25
C TYR A 71 2.01 -1.37 -6.55
N ARG A 72 1.16 -0.56 -5.92
CA ARG A 72 1.18 0.89 -6.05
C ARG A 72 2.17 1.57 -5.10
N THR A 73 2.85 0.79 -4.26
CA THR A 73 3.86 1.28 -3.32
C THR A 73 5.25 0.90 -3.80
N THR A 74 6.14 1.88 -3.89
CA THR A 74 7.55 1.69 -4.17
C THR A 74 8.38 2.09 -2.97
N ILE A 75 9.38 1.29 -2.62
CA ILE A 75 10.22 1.47 -1.44
C ILE A 75 11.69 1.53 -1.87
N GLY A 76 12.39 2.56 -1.43
CA GLY A 76 13.82 2.71 -1.67
C GLY A 76 14.69 1.76 -0.85
N SER A 77 15.99 2.01 -0.84
CA SER A 77 16.97 1.18 -0.13
C SER A 77 17.07 1.57 1.35
N ASP A 78 17.56 0.63 2.16
CA ASP A 78 17.81 0.85 3.59
C ASP A 78 16.58 1.33 4.36
N PHE A 79 15.48 0.65 4.11
CA PHE A 79 14.17 0.95 4.69
C PHE A 79 13.90 0.04 5.89
N PHE A 80 13.36 0.63 6.93
CA PHE A 80 12.85 -0.10 8.09
C PHE A 80 11.46 0.39 8.46
N SER A 81 10.55 -0.54 8.70
CA SER A 81 9.25 -0.24 9.29
C SER A 81 8.98 -1.14 10.50
N ASN A 82 8.46 -0.53 11.56
CA ASN A 82 8.03 -1.22 12.75
C ASN A 82 6.62 -1.79 12.58
N PHE A 83 6.04 -2.37 13.62
CA PHE A 83 4.77 -3.11 13.60
C PHE A 83 3.57 -2.28 13.12
N ASN A 84 2.64 -2.94 12.46
CA ASN A 84 1.34 -2.40 12.07
C ASN A 84 1.41 -1.26 11.03
N LEU A 85 2.33 -1.32 10.10
CA LEU A 85 2.31 -0.41 8.96
C LEU A 85 1.08 -0.68 8.10
N THR A 86 0.28 0.36 7.84
CA THR A 86 -0.91 0.29 7.01
C THR A 86 -0.76 1.28 5.84
N ILE A 87 -0.87 0.79 4.61
CA ILE A 87 -0.74 1.62 3.42
C ILE A 87 -1.97 1.43 2.53
N LEU A 88 -2.76 2.50 2.37
CA LEU A 88 -3.89 2.52 1.44
C LEU A 88 -3.41 3.20 0.16
N ASP A 89 -2.90 2.41 -0.78
CA ASP A 89 -2.04 2.88 -1.86
C ASP A 89 -2.71 3.02 -3.24
N GLY A 90 -4.03 3.12 -3.30
CA GLY A 90 -4.72 3.31 -4.59
C GLY A 90 -4.20 4.51 -5.40
N GLY A 91 -3.80 5.59 -4.73
CA GLY A 91 -3.22 6.77 -5.36
C GLY A 91 -1.73 6.70 -5.67
N GLY A 92 -1.07 5.64 -5.21
CA GLY A 92 0.38 5.49 -5.31
C GLY A 92 1.14 6.06 -4.11
N VAL A 93 2.12 5.31 -3.62
CA VAL A 93 3.01 5.72 -2.53
C VAL A 93 4.45 5.52 -2.97
N GLU A 94 5.25 6.58 -2.92
CA GLU A 94 6.68 6.52 -3.18
C GLU A 94 7.44 6.78 -1.89
N ILE A 95 8.30 5.86 -1.49
CA ILE A 95 9.13 5.98 -0.29
C ILE A 95 10.60 5.97 -0.74
N GLY A 96 11.34 6.99 -0.33
CA GLY A 96 12.76 7.15 -0.67
C GLY A 96 13.69 6.21 0.10
N ASP A 97 14.97 6.55 0.09
CA ASP A 97 16.03 5.78 0.74
C ASP A 97 16.21 6.19 2.21
N HIS A 98 16.70 5.28 3.05
CA HIS A 98 17.01 5.54 4.47
C HIS A 98 15.80 6.08 5.25
N VAL A 99 14.63 5.50 5.02
CA VAL A 99 13.40 5.87 5.73
C VAL A 99 13.14 4.89 6.88
N PHE A 100 12.86 5.44 8.05
CA PHE A 100 12.42 4.68 9.22
C PHE A 100 10.99 5.01 9.57
N ILE A 101 10.16 3.97 9.74
CA ILE A 101 8.76 4.12 10.13
C ILE A 101 8.54 3.44 11.47
N GLY A 102 8.04 4.20 12.43
CA GLY A 102 7.69 3.71 13.77
C GLY A 102 6.45 2.83 13.75
N PRO A 103 6.04 2.28 14.89
CA PRO A 103 4.87 1.41 14.98
C PRO A 103 3.56 2.18 14.77
N ASN A 104 2.55 1.48 14.26
CA ASN A 104 1.19 1.99 14.09
C ASN A 104 1.09 3.22 13.18
N VAL A 105 1.88 3.27 12.14
CA VAL A 105 1.84 4.33 11.13
C VAL A 105 0.88 3.95 10.01
N GLY A 106 0.03 4.91 9.61
CA GLY A 106 -0.83 4.81 8.45
C GLY A 106 -0.42 5.80 7.36
N ILE A 107 -0.38 5.33 6.12
CA ILE A 107 -0.15 6.14 4.92
C ILE A 107 -1.38 5.96 4.04
N TYR A 108 -2.19 7.02 3.89
CA TYR A 108 -3.48 6.95 3.26
C TYR A 108 -3.55 7.85 2.04
N THR A 109 -3.73 7.25 0.87
CA THR A 109 -3.94 7.99 -0.38
C THR A 109 -5.42 8.15 -0.71
N ALA A 110 -6.28 7.29 -0.15
CA ALA A 110 -7.70 7.26 -0.45
C ALA A 110 -8.48 8.36 0.30
N ASN A 111 -9.43 8.96 -0.42
CA ASN A 111 -10.34 9.96 0.08
C ASN A 111 -11.78 9.61 -0.30
N HIS A 112 -12.73 10.00 0.52
CA HIS A 112 -14.14 9.77 0.28
C HIS A 112 -14.88 11.07 0.01
N PRO A 113 -15.90 11.09 -0.90
CA PRO A 113 -16.73 12.25 -1.12
C PRO A 113 -17.43 12.70 0.17
N ALA A 114 -17.53 14.00 0.40
CA ALA A 114 -18.33 14.56 1.47
C ALA A 114 -19.83 14.28 1.24
N ASP A 115 -20.26 14.20 -0.01
CA ASP A 115 -21.61 13.81 -0.38
C ASP A 115 -21.90 12.36 0.03
N VAL A 116 -22.88 12.20 0.90
CA VAL A 116 -23.27 10.90 1.47
C VAL A 116 -23.70 9.92 0.38
N LYS A 117 -24.48 10.37 -0.61
CA LYS A 117 -25.00 9.49 -1.67
C LYS A 117 -23.91 8.87 -2.51
N ARG A 118 -22.87 9.66 -2.82
CA ARG A 118 -21.70 9.15 -3.56
C ARG A 118 -20.86 8.21 -2.71
N ARG A 119 -20.65 8.55 -1.45
CA ARG A 119 -19.89 7.71 -0.51
C ARG A 119 -20.56 6.35 -0.30
N GLU A 120 -21.89 6.33 -0.12
CA GLU A 120 -22.67 5.10 0.05
C GLU A 120 -22.57 4.16 -1.17
N LYS A 121 -22.36 4.71 -2.36
CA LYS A 121 -22.22 3.93 -3.60
C LYS A 121 -20.81 3.41 -3.84
N GLY A 122 -19.88 3.64 -2.92
CA GLY A 122 -18.50 3.17 -3.03
C GLY A 122 -17.57 4.06 -3.85
N TYR A 123 -17.98 5.29 -4.16
CA TYR A 123 -17.11 6.24 -4.86
C TYR A 123 -16.04 6.82 -3.94
N GLU A 124 -14.84 6.92 -4.47
CA GLU A 124 -13.70 7.54 -3.81
C GLU A 124 -12.74 8.12 -4.85
N TRP A 125 -11.75 8.88 -4.41
CA TRP A 125 -10.60 9.25 -5.21
C TRP A 125 -9.34 9.05 -4.39
N ALA A 126 -8.21 8.88 -5.07
CA ALA A 126 -6.95 8.66 -4.40
C ALA A 126 -5.86 9.53 -5.03
N LEU A 127 -5.06 10.17 -4.19
CA LEU A 127 -3.97 11.04 -4.59
C LEU A 127 -2.63 10.48 -4.09
N PRO A 128 -1.54 10.70 -4.84
CA PRO A 128 -0.25 10.14 -4.47
C PRO A 128 0.29 10.71 -3.17
N VAL A 129 1.03 9.89 -2.43
CA VAL A 129 1.83 10.30 -1.28
C VAL A 129 3.29 10.01 -1.58
N LYS A 130 4.14 10.99 -1.32
CA LYS A 130 5.58 10.86 -1.50
C LYS A 130 6.31 11.14 -0.19
N ILE A 131 7.16 10.21 0.20
CA ILE A 131 8.04 10.32 1.37
C ILE A 131 9.48 10.38 0.83
N GLY A 132 10.19 11.45 1.13
CA GLY A 132 11.56 11.66 0.65
C GLY A 132 12.58 10.77 1.37
N ASP A 133 13.86 11.01 1.08
CA ASP A 133 14.96 10.27 1.70
C ASP A 133 15.18 10.70 3.15
N LYS A 134 15.70 9.78 3.97
CA LYS A 134 16.14 10.06 5.35
C LYS A 134 15.03 10.61 6.26
N VAL A 135 13.81 10.20 6.00
CA VAL A 135 12.63 10.58 6.80
C VAL A 135 12.42 9.56 7.92
N TRP A 136 12.06 10.05 9.07
CA TRP A 136 11.60 9.25 10.22
C TRP A 136 10.17 9.67 10.61
N ILE A 137 9.27 8.70 10.64
CA ILE A 137 7.86 8.89 11.00
C ILE A 137 7.56 8.08 12.25
#